data_6341b1e8590ab3f03d6e9baaf2319cbf
#
_entry.id   6341b1e8590ab3f03d6e9baaf2319cbf
#
_cell.length_a   1.000
_cell.length_b   1.000
_cell.length_c   1.000
_cell.angle_alpha   90.00
_cell.angle_beta   90.00
_cell.angle_gamma   90.00
#
_symmetry.space_group_name_H-M   'P 1'
#
loop_
_entity.id
_entity.type
_entity.pdbx_description
1 polymer ?
#
loop_
_entity_poly.entity_id
_entity_poly.type
_entity_poly.pdbx_seq_one_letter_code
_entity_poly.pdbx_strand_id
1 'polypeptide(L)'
;MYLKKISLFNYKNFAEAEFEFDYKINCFVGKNGVGKTNVLDAIYHLAYGKSYFNPLTIQNIKHGEDFFVIDALFEKNERNEQIVCSIKKGQKKILKRNGKVYDKFSDHIGFIPLVIISPADRDLIIEGSETRRKFMDSVISQLDATYLQQLIQYQKTISQRNALLKYFALNHVFEKDTLSIYNEQLDGFAALLFEKRKAFIAEFLPIFNKHHQAITGSAEQVQLVYESHLYENSLLNLLNENLAKDRALQYTSVGIHKDDLSFEIDSFPIKKFGSQGQQKSFLIALKLAQFDFLKQQSGVKPILLFDDIFDKLDEFRVAKIIEMVKDDSFGQLFISDTHHERTEAILQSTYQSYTVFNL
;
A
#
# COMPACT_ATOMS: atom_id res chain seq x y z
N MET A 1 -15.23 -11.72 2.74
CA MET A 1 -15.17 -11.10 1.39
C MET A 1 -14.22 -11.89 0.52
N TYR A 2 -14.58 -12.21 -0.72
CA TYR A 2 -13.66 -12.81 -1.69
C TYR A 2 -14.02 -12.35 -3.12
N LEU A 3 -13.02 -12.36 -4.00
CA LEU A 3 -13.15 -12.07 -5.43
C LEU A 3 -13.59 -13.35 -6.15
N LYS A 4 -14.75 -13.33 -6.81
CA LYS A 4 -15.30 -14.47 -7.56
C LYS A 4 -14.77 -14.53 -9.00
N LYS A 5 -14.72 -13.36 -9.63
CA LYS A 5 -14.39 -13.24 -11.05
C LYS A 5 -13.74 -11.91 -11.35
N ILE A 6 -12.81 -11.90 -12.29
CA ILE A 6 -12.23 -10.68 -12.87
C ILE A 6 -12.15 -10.80 -14.39
N SER A 7 -12.53 -9.73 -15.08
CA SER A 7 -12.38 -9.59 -16.52
C SER A 7 -11.48 -8.38 -16.80
N LEU A 8 -10.46 -8.58 -17.60
CA LEU A 8 -9.47 -7.59 -18.01
C LEU A 8 -9.63 -7.29 -19.48
N PHE A 9 -9.70 -6.02 -19.85
CA PHE A 9 -9.71 -5.58 -21.22
C PHE A 9 -8.68 -4.50 -21.45
N ASN A 10 -7.74 -4.71 -22.38
CA ASN A 10 -6.61 -3.83 -22.69
C ASN A 10 -5.76 -3.41 -21.48
N TYR A 11 -5.64 -4.30 -20.48
CA TYR A 11 -4.87 -4.05 -19.28
C TYR A 11 -3.46 -4.64 -19.39
N LYS A 12 -2.44 -3.78 -19.42
CA LYS A 12 -1.02 -4.13 -19.55
C LYS A 12 -0.77 -5.05 -20.78
N ASN A 13 -0.42 -6.33 -20.57
CA ASN A 13 -0.21 -7.28 -21.67
C ASN A 13 -1.49 -7.97 -22.14
N PHE A 14 -2.57 -7.95 -21.36
CA PHE A 14 -3.82 -8.60 -21.74
C PHE A 14 -4.62 -7.75 -22.74
N ALA A 15 -5.00 -8.32 -23.87
CA ALA A 15 -6.04 -7.75 -24.75
C ALA A 15 -7.40 -8.01 -24.12
N GLU A 16 -7.66 -9.29 -23.83
CA GLU A 16 -8.83 -9.76 -23.10
C GLU A 16 -8.43 -10.97 -22.28
N ALA A 17 -8.88 -11.04 -21.03
CA ALA A 17 -8.70 -12.20 -20.16
C ALA A 17 -9.80 -12.23 -19.11
N GLU A 18 -10.22 -13.44 -18.76
CA GLU A 18 -11.23 -13.69 -17.75
C GLU A 18 -10.77 -14.80 -16.82
N PHE A 19 -10.97 -14.61 -15.50
CA PHE A 19 -10.60 -15.58 -14.48
C PHE A 19 -11.74 -15.73 -13.47
N GLU A 20 -12.12 -16.98 -13.21
CA GLU A 20 -13.02 -17.34 -12.11
C GLU A 20 -12.20 -17.98 -10.98
N PHE A 21 -12.42 -17.55 -9.76
CA PHE A 21 -11.53 -17.81 -8.63
C PHE A 21 -12.12 -18.74 -7.58
N ASP A 22 -11.26 -19.59 -7.03
CA ASP A 22 -11.55 -20.28 -5.79
C ASP A 22 -11.64 -19.29 -4.62
N TYR A 23 -12.46 -19.61 -3.65
CA TYR A 23 -12.68 -18.76 -2.49
C TYR A 23 -11.48 -18.74 -1.52
N LYS A 24 -10.55 -19.69 -1.63
CA LYS A 24 -9.37 -19.79 -0.77
C LYS A 24 -8.08 -19.43 -1.49
N ILE A 25 -7.56 -20.30 -2.35
CA ILE A 25 -6.23 -20.13 -2.93
C ILE A 25 -6.31 -20.14 -4.46
N ASN A 26 -5.70 -19.16 -5.08
CA ASN A 26 -5.60 -19.02 -6.53
C ASN A 26 -4.14 -18.81 -6.91
N CYS A 27 -3.61 -19.67 -7.74
CA CYS A 27 -2.21 -19.66 -8.12
C CYS A 27 -2.04 -19.44 -9.61
N PHE A 28 -1.25 -18.44 -10.00
CA PHE A 28 -0.84 -18.18 -11.37
C PHE A 28 0.55 -18.70 -11.58
N VAL A 29 0.70 -19.71 -12.45
CA VAL A 29 1.99 -20.31 -12.81
C VAL A 29 2.30 -20.11 -14.28
N GLY A 30 3.57 -20.00 -14.62
CA GLY A 30 4.02 -19.79 -15.99
C GLY A 30 5.36 -19.11 -16.07
N LYS A 31 5.89 -18.97 -17.29
CA LYS A 31 7.18 -18.31 -17.54
C LYS A 31 7.15 -16.83 -17.15
N ASN A 32 8.34 -16.23 -17.00
CA ASN A 32 8.42 -14.80 -16.76
C ASN A 32 7.85 -14.02 -17.96
N GLY A 33 7.13 -12.91 -17.67
CA GLY A 33 6.56 -12.03 -18.70
C GLY A 33 5.18 -12.43 -19.22
N VAL A 34 4.62 -13.60 -18.86
CA VAL A 34 3.29 -14.04 -19.34
C VAL A 34 2.12 -13.23 -18.77
N GLY A 35 2.33 -12.55 -17.64
CA GLY A 35 1.29 -11.68 -17.06
C GLY A 35 0.84 -12.04 -15.64
N LYS A 36 1.47 -13.00 -14.96
CA LYS A 36 1.13 -13.38 -13.58
C LYS A 36 0.98 -12.18 -12.64
N THR A 37 2.06 -11.39 -12.53
CA THR A 37 2.09 -10.14 -11.76
C THR A 37 1.03 -9.14 -12.21
N ASN A 38 0.68 -9.12 -13.52
CA ASN A 38 -0.32 -8.19 -14.04
C ASN A 38 -1.74 -8.53 -13.59
N VAL A 39 -2.07 -9.81 -13.37
CA VAL A 39 -3.36 -10.18 -12.76
C VAL A 39 -3.43 -9.74 -11.30
N LEU A 40 -2.36 -9.99 -10.52
CA LEU A 40 -2.30 -9.52 -9.13
C LEU A 40 -2.40 -7.99 -9.07
N ASP A 41 -1.71 -7.29 -9.97
CA ASP A 41 -1.78 -5.83 -10.02
C ASP A 41 -3.17 -5.30 -10.43
N ALA A 42 -3.92 -6.03 -11.26
CA ALA A 42 -5.30 -5.68 -11.56
C ALA A 42 -6.21 -5.77 -10.32
N ILE A 43 -6.03 -6.80 -9.49
CA ILE A 43 -6.74 -6.95 -8.21
C ILE A 43 -6.35 -5.79 -7.26
N TYR A 44 -5.06 -5.47 -7.16
CA TYR A 44 -4.57 -4.32 -6.39
C TYR A 44 -5.16 -3.00 -6.91
N HIS A 45 -5.20 -2.84 -8.24
CA HIS A 45 -5.75 -1.64 -8.89
C HIS A 45 -7.22 -1.41 -8.54
N LEU A 46 -8.02 -2.47 -8.42
CA LEU A 46 -9.40 -2.36 -7.97
C LEU A 46 -9.52 -1.87 -6.52
N ALA A 47 -8.61 -2.30 -5.62
CA ALA A 47 -8.66 -1.92 -4.21
C ALA A 47 -8.17 -0.48 -3.97
N TYR A 48 -7.11 -0.08 -4.65
CA TYR A 48 -6.43 1.21 -4.39
C TYR A 48 -6.60 2.24 -5.52
N GLY A 49 -7.21 1.84 -6.64
CA GLY A 49 -7.39 2.67 -7.81
C GLY A 49 -6.13 3.09 -8.53
N LYS A 50 -5.06 2.42 -8.29
CA LYS A 50 -3.77 2.62 -8.94
C LYS A 50 -3.01 1.30 -9.00
N SER A 51 -2.13 1.17 -9.98
CA SER A 51 -1.19 0.04 -10.04
C SER A 51 -0.22 0.10 -8.86
N TYR A 52 0.18 -1.07 -8.35
CA TYR A 52 1.25 -1.21 -7.37
C TYR A 52 2.62 -0.99 -8.00
N PHE A 53 2.83 -1.57 -9.18
CA PHE A 53 4.12 -1.60 -9.86
C PHE A 53 4.34 -0.39 -10.78
N ASN A 54 3.27 0.22 -11.29
CA ASN A 54 3.38 1.31 -12.25
C ASN A 54 2.51 2.51 -11.83
N PRO A 55 3.13 3.55 -11.23
CA PRO A 55 2.38 4.72 -10.76
C PRO A 55 1.77 5.56 -11.88
N LEU A 56 2.31 5.46 -13.11
CA LEU A 56 1.79 6.21 -14.25
C LEU A 56 0.58 5.47 -14.85
N THR A 57 -0.60 5.99 -14.59
CA THR A 57 -1.88 5.38 -14.95
C THR A 57 -1.97 4.98 -16.43
N ILE A 58 -1.48 5.84 -17.35
CA ILE A 58 -1.53 5.60 -18.80
C ILE A 58 -0.69 4.38 -19.22
N GLN A 59 0.39 4.09 -18.52
CA GLN A 59 1.26 2.95 -18.81
C GLN A 59 0.61 1.59 -18.45
N ASN A 60 -0.54 1.59 -17.78
CA ASN A 60 -1.31 0.38 -17.53
C ASN A 60 -2.28 0.05 -18.68
N ILE A 61 -2.42 0.93 -19.69
CA ILE A 61 -3.14 0.65 -20.92
C ILE A 61 -2.23 -0.20 -21.82
N LYS A 62 -2.80 -1.25 -22.43
CA LYS A 62 -2.08 -2.10 -23.40
C LYS A 62 -1.47 -1.24 -24.50
N HIS A 63 -0.25 -1.57 -24.90
CA HIS A 63 0.44 -0.84 -25.96
C HIS A 63 -0.37 -0.86 -27.25
N GLY A 64 -0.55 0.31 -27.88
CA GLY A 64 -1.38 0.48 -29.08
C GLY A 64 -2.84 0.84 -28.80
N GLU A 65 -3.31 0.67 -27.55
CA GLU A 65 -4.70 0.94 -27.17
C GLU A 65 -4.88 2.30 -26.47
N ASP A 66 -6.12 2.77 -26.39
CA ASP A 66 -6.46 4.06 -25.81
C ASP A 66 -7.12 3.99 -24.44
N PHE A 67 -7.55 2.81 -24.02
CA PHE A 67 -8.23 2.61 -22.74
C PHE A 67 -8.01 1.20 -22.21
N PHE A 68 -8.29 1.02 -20.93
CA PHE A 68 -8.48 -0.30 -20.34
C PHE A 68 -9.72 -0.34 -19.44
N VAL A 69 -10.23 -1.55 -19.21
CA VAL A 69 -11.28 -1.84 -18.24
C VAL A 69 -10.86 -3.03 -17.39
N ILE A 70 -11.07 -2.92 -16.08
CA ILE A 70 -11.04 -4.02 -15.12
C ILE A 70 -12.44 -4.12 -14.54
N ASP A 71 -13.12 -5.26 -14.74
CA ASP A 71 -14.44 -5.56 -14.18
C ASP A 71 -14.32 -6.76 -13.25
N ALA A 72 -14.81 -6.65 -12.03
CA ALA A 72 -14.68 -7.70 -11.04
C ALA A 72 -15.95 -7.87 -10.22
N LEU A 73 -16.26 -9.13 -9.93
CA LEU A 73 -17.35 -9.54 -9.07
C LEU A 73 -16.81 -10.07 -7.74
N PHE A 74 -17.11 -9.37 -6.68
CA PHE A 74 -16.79 -9.78 -5.31
C PHE A 74 -18.03 -10.33 -4.61
N GLU A 75 -17.82 -11.18 -3.61
CA GLU A 75 -18.84 -11.49 -2.62
C GLU A 75 -18.44 -10.90 -1.27
N LYS A 76 -19.33 -10.10 -0.68
CA LYS A 76 -19.15 -9.51 0.64
C LYS A 76 -20.46 -9.62 1.43
N ASN A 77 -20.41 -10.28 2.60
CA ASN A 77 -21.60 -10.50 3.43
C ASN A 77 -22.77 -11.11 2.63
N GLU A 78 -22.48 -12.19 1.89
CA GLU A 78 -23.45 -12.93 1.05
C GLU A 78 -24.11 -12.09 -0.06
N ARG A 79 -23.52 -10.94 -0.41
CA ARG A 79 -23.97 -10.08 -1.50
C ARG A 79 -22.92 -9.96 -2.59
N ASN A 80 -23.37 -10.02 -3.82
CA ASN A 80 -22.49 -9.75 -4.95
C ASN A 80 -22.26 -8.24 -5.09
N GLU A 81 -20.99 -7.87 -5.25
CA GLU A 81 -20.53 -6.49 -5.39
C GLU A 81 -19.69 -6.37 -6.66
N GLN A 82 -20.23 -5.76 -7.69
CA GLN A 82 -19.50 -5.50 -8.92
C GLN A 82 -18.70 -4.22 -8.80
N ILE A 83 -17.40 -4.30 -9.10
CA ILE A 83 -16.47 -3.15 -9.13
C ILE A 83 -15.89 -3.05 -10.52
N VAL A 84 -16.07 -1.89 -11.16
CA VAL A 84 -15.52 -1.62 -12.50
C VAL A 84 -14.59 -0.41 -12.43
N CYS A 85 -13.34 -0.61 -12.84
CA CYS A 85 -12.38 0.49 -13.02
C CYS A 85 -12.07 0.64 -14.50
N SER A 86 -12.27 1.84 -15.05
CA SER A 86 -11.95 2.14 -16.43
C SER A 86 -11.16 3.43 -16.56
N ILE A 87 -10.19 3.41 -17.46
CA ILE A 87 -9.30 4.53 -17.75
C ILE A 87 -9.18 4.69 -19.25
N LYS A 88 -9.38 5.92 -19.75
CA LYS A 88 -9.15 6.28 -21.14
C LYS A 88 -8.16 7.44 -21.20
N LYS A 89 -7.25 7.42 -22.17
CA LYS A 89 -6.28 8.51 -22.39
C LYS A 89 -6.99 9.85 -22.49
N GLY A 90 -6.46 10.86 -21.79
CA GLY A 90 -7.04 12.20 -21.75
C GLY A 90 -8.34 12.37 -20.95
N GLN A 91 -8.84 11.31 -20.32
CA GLN A 91 -10.06 11.36 -19.51
C GLN A 91 -9.79 11.06 -18.04
N LYS A 92 -10.72 11.48 -17.17
CA LYS A 92 -10.69 11.10 -15.75
C LYS A 92 -10.97 9.62 -15.61
N LYS A 93 -10.26 8.99 -14.69
CA LYS A 93 -10.51 7.61 -14.25
C LYS A 93 -11.93 7.48 -13.70
N ILE A 94 -12.61 6.41 -14.07
CA ILE A 94 -13.96 6.08 -13.60
C ILE A 94 -13.88 4.83 -12.76
N LEU A 95 -14.42 4.88 -11.55
CA LEU A 95 -14.65 3.72 -10.69
C LEU A 95 -16.14 3.62 -10.39
N LYS A 96 -16.70 2.43 -10.60
CA LYS A 96 -18.12 2.15 -10.32
C LYS A 96 -18.24 1.00 -9.32
N ARG A 97 -19.28 1.07 -8.50
CA ARG A 97 -19.76 -0.03 -7.67
C ARG A 97 -21.21 -0.28 -7.94
N ASN A 98 -21.57 -1.49 -8.35
CA ASN A 98 -22.95 -1.87 -8.72
C ASN A 98 -23.60 -0.90 -9.71
N GLY A 99 -22.83 -0.50 -10.73
CA GLY A 99 -23.26 0.47 -11.76
C GLY A 99 -23.19 1.95 -11.35
N LYS A 100 -23.07 2.28 -10.06
CA LYS A 100 -22.98 3.66 -9.57
C LYS A 100 -21.55 4.16 -9.56
N VAL A 101 -21.28 5.30 -10.17
CA VAL A 101 -19.96 5.96 -10.17
C VAL A 101 -19.67 6.55 -8.80
N TYR A 102 -18.46 6.38 -8.30
CA TYR A 102 -17.99 7.10 -7.11
C TYR A 102 -17.69 8.56 -7.44
N ASP A 103 -18.22 9.49 -6.66
CA ASP A 103 -17.91 10.91 -6.80
C ASP A 103 -16.46 11.22 -6.45
N LYS A 104 -15.98 10.58 -5.38
CA LYS A 104 -14.59 10.67 -4.94
C LYS A 104 -14.00 9.28 -4.82
N PHE A 105 -12.79 9.11 -5.37
CA PHE A 105 -12.09 7.85 -5.29
C PHE A 105 -11.76 7.43 -3.86
N SER A 106 -11.55 8.41 -2.97
CA SER A 106 -11.31 8.17 -1.54
C SER A 106 -12.44 7.40 -0.85
N ASP A 107 -13.67 7.49 -1.35
CA ASP A 107 -14.83 6.82 -0.75
C ASP A 107 -14.85 5.30 -1.00
N HIS A 108 -13.99 4.84 -1.92
CA HIS A 108 -13.80 3.43 -2.21
C HIS A 108 -12.68 2.79 -1.38
N ILE A 109 -11.68 3.59 -0.96
CA ILE A 109 -10.53 3.06 -0.20
C ILE A 109 -11.02 2.39 1.09
N GLY A 110 -10.52 1.17 1.35
CA GLY A 110 -10.93 0.34 2.48
C GLY A 110 -12.18 -0.54 2.21
N PHE A 111 -12.85 -0.37 1.07
CA PHE A 111 -13.96 -1.26 0.69
C PHE A 111 -13.46 -2.68 0.41
N ILE A 112 -12.30 -2.83 -0.23
CA ILE A 112 -11.59 -4.09 -0.50
C ILE A 112 -10.30 -4.08 0.33
N PRO A 113 -10.31 -4.57 1.59
CA PRO A 113 -9.08 -4.69 2.36
C PRO A 113 -8.12 -5.65 1.65
N LEU A 114 -6.91 -5.18 1.37
CA LEU A 114 -5.95 -5.93 0.56
C LEU A 114 -4.53 -5.65 1.01
N VAL A 115 -3.71 -6.71 1.00
CA VAL A 115 -2.26 -6.62 1.22
C VAL A 115 -1.55 -7.33 0.07
N ILE A 116 -0.51 -6.72 -0.45
CA ILE A 116 0.40 -7.33 -1.42
C ILE A 116 1.78 -7.49 -0.80
N ILE A 117 2.40 -8.66 -1.03
CA ILE A 117 3.79 -8.96 -0.70
C ILE A 117 4.51 -9.26 -2.01
N SER A 118 5.52 -8.47 -2.31
CA SER A 118 6.21 -8.47 -3.60
C SER A 118 7.70 -8.17 -3.42
N PRO A 119 8.57 -8.59 -4.35
CA PRO A 119 9.97 -8.17 -4.36
C PRO A 119 10.17 -6.65 -4.35
N ALA A 120 9.21 -5.87 -4.88
CA ALA A 120 9.23 -4.41 -4.86
C ALA A 120 9.11 -3.82 -3.44
N ASP A 121 8.65 -4.60 -2.44
CA ASP A 121 8.61 -4.14 -1.04
C ASP A 121 10.00 -3.80 -0.49
N ARG A 122 11.07 -4.27 -1.14
CA ARG A 122 12.44 -3.89 -0.81
C ARG A 122 12.63 -2.37 -0.81
N ASP A 123 11.88 -1.65 -1.61
CA ASP A 123 11.91 -0.18 -1.70
C ASP A 123 11.57 0.49 -0.36
N LEU A 124 10.78 -0.16 0.51
CA LEU A 124 10.52 0.31 1.88
C LEU A 124 11.82 0.44 2.72
N ILE A 125 12.79 -0.43 2.46
CA ILE A 125 14.09 -0.39 3.15
C ILE A 125 15.09 0.50 2.40
N ILE A 126 15.19 0.37 1.07
CA ILE A 126 16.28 1.01 0.32
C ILE A 126 15.99 2.46 -0.08
N GLU A 127 14.72 2.82 -0.26
CA GLU A 127 14.33 4.18 -0.64
C GLU A 127 14.27 5.15 0.55
N GLY A 128 13.85 6.38 0.26
CA GLY A 128 13.70 7.45 1.25
C GLY A 128 12.44 7.32 2.11
N SER A 129 12.27 8.27 3.02
CA SER A 129 11.13 8.36 3.95
C SER A 129 9.78 8.45 3.25
N GLU A 130 9.72 8.92 2.01
CA GLU A 130 8.45 9.03 1.26
C GLU A 130 7.77 7.67 1.08
N THR A 131 8.53 6.61 0.74
CA THR A 131 7.99 5.26 0.55
C THR A 131 7.45 4.70 1.85
N ARG A 132 8.15 4.91 2.98
CA ARG A 132 7.69 4.49 4.31
C ARG A 132 6.48 5.27 4.79
N ARG A 133 6.39 6.60 4.54
CA ARG A 133 5.16 7.36 4.80
C ARG A 133 3.98 6.84 3.98
N LYS A 134 4.18 6.58 2.68
CA LYS A 134 3.13 6.01 1.81
C LYS A 134 2.64 4.66 2.33
N PHE A 135 3.53 3.81 2.85
CA PHE A 135 3.14 2.55 3.49
C PHE A 135 2.22 2.81 4.69
N MET A 136 2.67 3.61 5.66
CA MET A 136 1.89 3.95 6.86
C MET A 136 0.53 4.58 6.49
N ASP A 137 0.55 5.59 5.62
CA ASP A 137 -0.66 6.29 5.17
C ASP A 137 -1.63 5.34 4.45
N SER A 138 -1.12 4.37 3.67
CA SER A 138 -1.98 3.41 2.97
C SER A 138 -2.67 2.43 3.92
N VAL A 139 -2.01 2.03 5.00
CA VAL A 139 -2.61 1.14 6.00
C VAL A 139 -3.70 1.88 6.78
N ILE A 140 -3.38 3.06 7.30
CA ILE A 140 -4.34 3.86 8.09
C ILE A 140 -5.55 4.25 7.21
N SER A 141 -5.31 4.66 5.96
CA SER A 141 -6.38 5.11 5.05
C SER A 141 -7.39 4.02 4.67
N GLN A 142 -7.01 2.74 4.73
CA GLN A 142 -7.97 1.65 4.53
C GLN A 142 -8.97 1.50 5.68
N LEU A 143 -8.63 2.00 6.86
CA LEU A 143 -9.40 1.86 8.09
C LEU A 143 -10.12 3.15 8.50
N ASP A 144 -9.55 4.30 8.15
CA ASP A 144 -10.01 5.61 8.61
C ASP A 144 -10.18 6.58 7.42
N ALA A 145 -11.43 6.72 6.97
CA ALA A 145 -11.78 7.65 5.89
C ALA A 145 -11.53 9.11 6.27
N THR A 146 -11.65 9.47 7.56
CA THR A 146 -11.36 10.82 8.05
C THR A 146 -9.87 11.11 7.91
N TYR A 147 -9.01 10.16 8.30
CA TYR A 147 -7.56 10.27 8.08
C TYR A 147 -7.23 10.52 6.60
N LEU A 148 -7.79 9.72 5.70
CA LEU A 148 -7.55 9.87 4.26
C LEU A 148 -7.99 11.24 3.74
N GLN A 149 -9.15 11.72 4.16
CA GLN A 149 -9.62 13.06 3.79
C GLN A 149 -8.69 14.17 4.29
N GLN A 150 -8.28 14.11 5.55
CA GLN A 150 -7.34 15.07 6.14
C GLN A 150 -5.97 15.02 5.43
N LEU A 151 -5.48 13.83 5.10
CA LEU A 151 -4.23 13.67 4.36
C LEU A 151 -4.30 14.32 2.97
N ILE A 152 -5.41 14.13 2.25
CA ILE A 152 -5.63 14.76 0.94
C ILE A 152 -5.65 16.28 1.06
N GLN A 153 -6.37 16.83 2.08
CA GLN A 153 -6.42 18.27 2.31
C GLN A 153 -5.04 18.82 2.70
N TYR A 154 -4.33 18.15 3.59
CA TYR A 154 -2.96 18.52 3.95
C TYR A 154 -2.03 18.61 2.73
N GLN A 155 -2.03 17.57 1.88
CA GLN A 155 -1.20 17.55 0.67
C GLN A 155 -1.57 18.67 -0.32
N LYS A 156 -2.87 18.95 -0.49
CA LYS A 156 -3.35 20.06 -1.32
C LYS A 156 -2.87 21.40 -0.75
N THR A 157 -3.03 21.62 0.54
CA THR A 157 -2.65 22.88 1.22
C THR A 157 -1.13 23.08 1.18
N ILE A 158 -0.32 22.02 1.36
CA ILE A 158 1.15 22.08 1.17
C ILE A 158 1.50 22.53 -0.24
N SER A 159 0.84 21.97 -1.25
CA SER A 159 1.08 22.34 -2.65
C SER A 159 0.74 23.80 -2.92
N GLN A 160 -0.36 24.29 -2.36
CA GLN A 160 -0.80 25.68 -2.48
C GLN A 160 0.18 26.63 -1.76
N ARG A 161 0.57 26.29 -0.51
CA ARG A 161 1.58 27.06 0.23
C ARG A 161 2.91 27.16 -0.52
N ASN A 162 3.38 26.04 -1.07
CA ASN A 162 4.62 26.02 -1.86
C ASN A 162 4.50 26.82 -3.17
N ALA A 163 3.34 26.79 -3.82
CA ALA A 163 3.08 27.65 -4.99
C ALA A 163 3.11 29.14 -4.61
N LEU A 164 2.55 29.52 -3.47
CA LEU A 164 2.57 30.88 -2.95
C LEU A 164 4.01 31.35 -2.62
N LEU A 165 4.82 30.49 -1.97
CA LEU A 165 6.23 30.81 -1.70
C LEU A 165 7.02 31.07 -2.98
N LYS A 166 6.80 30.26 -4.04
CA LYS A 166 7.40 30.47 -5.36
C LYS A 166 6.93 31.76 -6.01
N TYR A 167 5.63 32.05 -5.92
CA TYR A 167 5.07 33.32 -6.42
C TYR A 167 5.70 34.52 -5.76
N PHE A 168 5.86 34.50 -4.42
CA PHE A 168 6.52 35.58 -3.69
C PHE A 168 7.97 35.80 -4.11
N ALA A 169 8.71 34.71 -4.32
CA ALA A 169 10.09 34.81 -4.79
C ALA A 169 10.19 35.41 -6.21
N LEU A 170 9.34 34.96 -7.12
CA LEU A 170 9.34 35.40 -8.53
C LEU A 170 8.94 36.89 -8.68
N ASN A 171 8.00 37.35 -7.85
CA ASN A 171 7.47 38.73 -7.95
C ASN A 171 8.11 39.69 -6.95
N HIS A 172 9.09 39.26 -6.17
CA HIS A 172 9.75 40.05 -5.13
C HIS A 172 8.77 40.68 -4.11
N VAL A 173 7.67 39.98 -3.82
CA VAL A 173 6.65 40.39 -2.84
C VAL A 173 6.60 39.42 -1.69
N PHE A 174 6.04 39.84 -0.58
CA PHE A 174 5.77 38.95 0.54
C PHE A 174 4.54 39.40 1.33
N GLU A 175 3.51 38.56 1.37
CA GLU A 175 2.27 38.80 2.10
C GLU A 175 2.14 37.78 3.23
N LYS A 176 2.50 38.21 4.43
CA LYS A 176 2.50 37.35 5.62
C LYS A 176 1.10 36.82 5.94
N ASP A 177 0.09 37.67 5.83
CA ASP A 177 -1.30 37.32 6.20
C ASP A 177 -1.86 36.24 5.27
N THR A 178 -1.60 36.35 3.97
CA THR A 178 -2.00 35.30 3.01
C THR A 178 -1.34 33.96 3.32
N LEU A 179 -0.06 33.97 3.73
CA LEU A 179 0.65 32.75 4.08
C LEU A 179 0.14 32.14 5.39
N SER A 180 -0.28 32.98 6.36
CA SER A 180 -0.76 32.54 7.68
C SER A 180 -2.03 31.70 7.57
N ILE A 181 -2.92 31.99 6.61
CA ILE A 181 -4.13 31.20 6.35
C ILE A 181 -3.77 29.73 6.04
N TYR A 182 -2.76 29.52 5.20
CA TYR A 182 -2.29 28.15 4.88
C TYR A 182 -1.60 27.50 6.08
N ASN A 183 -0.85 28.27 6.88
CA ASN A 183 -0.17 27.76 8.06
C ASN A 183 -1.17 27.24 9.11
N GLU A 184 -2.25 27.97 9.39
CA GLU A 184 -3.31 27.59 10.32
C GLU A 184 -4.05 26.34 9.85
N GLN A 185 -4.40 26.27 8.55
CA GLN A 185 -5.02 25.07 7.99
C GLN A 185 -4.11 23.85 8.10
N LEU A 186 -2.83 24.00 7.77
CA LEU A 186 -1.84 22.92 7.86
C LEU A 186 -1.67 22.42 9.29
N ASP A 187 -1.65 23.31 10.27
CA ASP A 187 -1.53 22.96 11.69
C ASP A 187 -2.69 22.06 12.14
N GLY A 188 -3.92 22.46 11.82
CA GLY A 188 -5.12 21.67 12.15
C GLY A 188 -5.10 20.27 11.54
N PHE A 189 -4.72 20.15 10.25
CA PHE A 189 -4.61 18.84 9.60
C PHE A 189 -3.47 18.01 10.17
N ALA A 190 -2.31 18.64 10.39
CA ALA A 190 -1.11 17.93 10.84
C ALA A 190 -1.27 17.36 12.26
N ALA A 191 -1.92 18.07 13.17
CA ALA A 191 -2.16 17.60 14.52
C ALA A 191 -2.94 16.27 14.55
N LEU A 192 -4.03 16.18 13.78
CA LEU A 192 -4.82 14.96 13.67
C LEU A 192 -4.00 13.82 13.03
N LEU A 193 -3.32 14.10 11.93
CA LEU A 193 -2.54 13.10 11.19
C LEU A 193 -1.37 12.56 12.03
N PHE A 194 -0.70 13.43 12.79
CA PHE A 194 0.37 13.06 13.71
C PHE A 194 -0.12 12.10 14.80
N GLU A 195 -1.21 12.43 15.50
CA GLU A 195 -1.76 11.58 16.55
C GLU A 195 -2.22 10.22 16.00
N LYS A 196 -2.82 10.18 14.81
CA LYS A 196 -3.23 8.92 14.16
C LYS A 196 -2.04 8.05 13.78
N ARG A 197 -0.95 8.63 13.25
CA ARG A 197 0.27 7.89 12.93
C ARG A 197 0.94 7.34 14.18
N LYS A 198 1.02 8.14 15.24
CA LYS A 198 1.57 7.75 16.54
C LYS A 198 0.78 6.58 17.16
N ALA A 199 -0.56 6.67 17.18
CA ALA A 199 -1.42 5.59 17.65
C ALA A 199 -1.27 4.33 16.81
N PHE A 200 -1.24 4.45 15.48
CA PHE A 200 -1.01 3.34 14.55
C PHE A 200 0.29 2.59 14.88
N ILE A 201 1.41 3.27 15.06
CA ILE A 201 2.69 2.63 15.36
C ILE A 201 2.65 1.91 16.71
N ALA A 202 2.03 2.52 17.72
CA ALA A 202 1.91 1.90 19.05
C ALA A 202 1.12 0.57 19.01
N GLU A 203 0.07 0.49 18.20
CA GLU A 203 -0.75 -0.72 18.03
C GLU A 203 -0.13 -1.73 17.07
N PHE A 204 0.55 -1.26 16.02
CA PHE A 204 1.12 -2.08 14.96
C PHE A 204 2.41 -2.79 15.38
N LEU A 205 3.27 -2.14 16.16
CA LEU A 205 4.60 -2.66 16.54
C LEU A 205 4.52 -4.02 17.27
N PRO A 206 3.64 -4.27 18.23
CA PRO A 206 3.51 -5.58 18.86
C PRO A 206 3.15 -6.70 17.88
N ILE A 207 2.26 -6.41 16.91
CA ILE A 207 1.84 -7.36 15.87
C ILE A 207 3.04 -7.68 14.96
N PHE A 208 3.78 -6.64 14.57
CA PHE A 208 4.99 -6.79 13.75
C PHE A 208 6.05 -7.65 14.45
N ASN A 209 6.35 -7.38 15.71
CA ASN A 209 7.32 -8.14 16.51
C ASN A 209 6.93 -9.62 16.61
N LYS A 210 5.64 -9.93 16.82
CA LYS A 210 5.13 -11.30 16.85
C LYS A 210 5.39 -12.02 15.52
N HIS A 211 5.11 -11.40 14.37
CA HIS A 211 5.36 -12.00 13.07
C HIS A 211 6.86 -12.16 12.78
N HIS A 212 7.67 -11.17 13.13
CA HIS A 212 9.12 -11.26 12.94
C HIS A 212 9.71 -12.43 13.73
N GLN A 213 9.34 -12.58 15.00
CA GLN A 213 9.78 -13.69 15.83
C GLN A 213 9.32 -15.06 15.28
N ALA A 214 8.08 -15.14 14.79
CA ALA A 214 7.54 -16.38 14.21
C ALA A 214 8.29 -16.81 12.93
N ILE A 215 8.74 -15.84 12.11
CA ILE A 215 9.45 -16.10 10.84
C ILE A 215 10.93 -16.43 11.08
N THR A 216 11.59 -15.73 12.00
CA THR A 216 13.04 -15.87 12.19
C THR A 216 13.39 -16.90 13.25
N GLY A 217 12.52 -17.16 14.21
CA GLY A 217 12.82 -17.96 15.39
C GLY A 217 13.95 -17.37 16.24
N SER A 218 14.38 -16.14 15.96
CA SER A 218 15.53 -15.49 16.55
C SER A 218 15.16 -14.55 17.68
N ALA A 219 16.16 -14.23 18.52
CA ALA A 219 16.05 -13.22 19.57
C ALA A 219 16.33 -11.80 19.08
N GLU A 220 16.48 -11.60 17.74
CA GLU A 220 16.71 -10.29 17.14
C GLU A 220 15.58 -9.31 17.52
N GLN A 221 15.96 -8.15 17.99
CA GLN A 221 15.00 -7.10 18.33
C GLN A 221 14.77 -6.20 17.12
N VAL A 222 13.53 -6.11 16.66
CA VAL A 222 13.16 -5.22 15.56
C VAL A 222 12.29 -4.09 16.08
N GLN A 223 12.47 -2.89 15.52
CA GLN A 223 11.73 -1.69 15.90
C GLN A 223 11.26 -0.91 14.67
N LEU A 224 10.14 -0.24 14.85
CA LEU A 224 9.59 0.76 13.95
C LEU A 224 9.56 2.09 14.74
N VAL A 225 10.44 3.01 14.39
CA VAL A 225 10.57 4.30 15.11
C VAL A 225 9.94 5.38 14.25
N TYR A 226 8.85 5.97 14.75
CA TYR A 226 8.21 7.10 14.09
C TYR A 226 8.91 8.39 14.46
N GLU A 227 9.47 9.05 13.46
CA GLU A 227 10.21 10.30 13.59
C GLU A 227 9.38 11.46 13.03
N SER A 228 9.13 12.48 13.84
CA SER A 228 8.37 13.67 13.44
C SER A 228 8.83 14.91 14.21
N HIS A 229 8.88 16.03 13.53
CA HIS A 229 9.10 17.34 14.17
C HIS A 229 7.98 17.70 15.16
N LEU A 230 6.79 17.12 15.03
CA LEU A 230 5.63 17.43 15.84
C LEU A 230 5.70 16.84 17.27
N TYR A 231 6.71 16.02 17.57
CA TYR A 231 6.99 15.65 18.97
C TYR A 231 7.47 16.82 19.81
N GLU A 232 8.11 17.79 19.19
CA GLU A 232 8.75 18.93 19.90
C GLU A 232 7.84 20.15 19.95
N ASN A 233 7.07 20.42 18.87
CA ASN A 233 6.29 21.66 18.78
C ASN A 233 5.09 21.50 17.80
N SER A 234 4.11 22.42 17.87
CA SER A 234 3.03 22.50 16.87
C SER A 234 3.57 22.83 15.49
N LEU A 235 2.87 22.41 14.44
CA LEU A 235 3.28 22.75 13.08
C LEU A 235 3.28 24.26 12.84
N LEU A 236 2.33 24.99 13.42
CA LEU A 236 2.25 26.45 13.30
C LEU A 236 3.52 27.13 13.81
N ASN A 237 4.01 26.73 14.99
CA ASN A 237 5.25 27.27 15.54
C ASN A 237 6.46 26.91 14.67
N LEU A 238 6.57 25.63 14.26
CA LEU A 238 7.63 25.18 13.37
C LEU A 238 7.66 25.92 12.02
N LEU A 239 6.49 26.23 11.43
CA LEU A 239 6.40 27.01 10.20
C LEU A 239 6.83 28.46 10.39
N ASN A 240 6.53 29.06 11.53
CA ASN A 240 6.96 30.43 11.86
C ASN A 240 8.47 30.50 12.07
N GLU A 241 9.05 29.57 12.82
CA GLU A 241 10.48 29.47 13.06
C GLU A 241 11.28 29.24 11.79
N ASN A 242 10.75 28.44 10.86
CA ASN A 242 11.39 28.08 9.60
C ASN A 242 11.02 29.00 8.42
N LEU A 243 10.30 30.09 8.64
CA LEU A 243 9.79 30.96 7.57
C LEU A 243 10.90 31.48 6.65
N ALA A 244 12.02 31.96 7.20
CA ALA A 244 13.13 32.45 6.42
C ALA A 244 13.74 31.35 5.52
N LYS A 245 13.86 30.15 6.03
CA LYS A 245 14.33 28.96 5.29
C LYS A 245 13.36 28.57 4.19
N ASP A 246 12.06 28.50 4.49
CA ASP A 246 11.02 28.15 3.52
C ASP A 246 10.97 29.15 2.35
N ARG A 247 11.13 30.44 2.64
CA ARG A 247 11.22 31.49 1.61
C ARG A 247 12.44 31.32 0.72
N ALA A 248 13.59 31.02 1.29
CA ALA A 248 14.82 30.78 0.53
C ALA A 248 14.74 29.55 -0.35
N LEU A 249 14.13 28.46 0.19
CA LEU A 249 13.97 27.18 -0.52
C LEU A 249 12.76 27.16 -1.47
N GLN A 250 11.80 28.10 -1.31
CA GLN A 250 10.53 28.15 -2.05
C GLN A 250 9.64 26.92 -1.83
N TYR A 251 9.80 26.23 -0.74
CA TYR A 251 8.95 25.12 -0.30
C TYR A 251 8.96 24.96 1.24
N THR A 252 7.96 24.24 1.73
CA THR A 252 7.77 23.94 3.16
C THR A 252 8.79 22.91 3.62
N SER A 253 9.64 23.25 4.57
CA SER A 253 10.76 22.41 5.03
C SER A 253 10.46 21.56 6.26
N VAL A 254 9.35 21.81 6.97
CA VAL A 254 8.94 21.13 8.21
C VAL A 254 7.49 20.65 8.15
N GLY A 255 7.13 19.65 8.95
CA GLY A 255 5.78 19.10 9.06
C GLY A 255 5.70 17.61 8.67
N ILE A 256 4.51 17.02 8.78
CA ILE A 256 4.26 15.58 8.63
C ILE A 256 4.67 14.97 7.27
N HIS A 257 4.80 15.80 6.23
CA HIS A 257 5.33 15.38 4.93
C HIS A 257 6.86 15.18 4.92
N LYS A 258 7.52 15.50 6.04
CA LYS A 258 8.95 15.26 6.30
C LYS A 258 9.20 14.15 7.31
N ASP A 259 8.15 13.62 7.94
CA ASP A 259 8.26 12.52 8.88
C ASP A 259 8.95 11.29 8.26
N ASP A 260 9.48 10.43 9.12
CA ASP A 260 9.99 9.13 8.74
C ASP A 260 9.45 8.02 9.65
N LEU A 261 9.53 6.79 9.16
CA LEU A 261 9.35 5.56 9.92
C LEU A 261 10.66 4.76 9.81
N SER A 262 11.56 4.97 10.75
CA SER A 262 12.84 4.26 10.77
C SER A 262 12.64 2.78 11.07
N PHE A 263 13.32 1.94 10.29
CA PHE A 263 13.31 0.48 10.43
C PHE A 263 14.63 0.04 11.05
N GLU A 264 14.55 -0.59 12.23
CA GLU A 264 15.73 -0.96 12.99
C GLU A 264 15.76 -2.45 13.34
N ILE A 265 16.97 -2.98 13.44
CA ILE A 265 17.29 -4.30 13.97
C ILE A 265 18.44 -4.13 14.99
N ASP A 266 18.25 -4.65 16.22
CA ASP A 266 19.20 -4.51 17.32
C ASP A 266 19.67 -3.05 17.53
N SER A 267 18.73 -2.09 17.41
CA SER A 267 18.94 -0.64 17.51
C SER A 267 19.78 -0.01 16.39
N PHE A 268 19.98 -0.72 15.28
CA PHE A 268 20.69 -0.20 14.10
C PHE A 268 19.76 -0.14 12.88
N PRO A 269 19.91 0.87 12.01
CA PRO A 269 19.13 0.95 10.76
C PRO A 269 19.32 -0.28 9.88
N ILE A 270 18.24 -1.04 9.62
CA ILE A 270 18.27 -2.29 8.86
C ILE A 270 18.80 -2.11 7.44
N LYS A 271 18.65 -0.93 6.87
CA LYS A 271 19.17 -0.56 5.53
C LYS A 271 20.69 -0.74 5.44
N LYS A 272 21.42 -0.40 6.52
CA LYS A 272 22.88 -0.39 6.54
C LYS A 272 23.48 -1.65 7.15
N PHE A 273 22.82 -2.20 8.16
CA PHE A 273 23.40 -3.26 9.01
C PHE A 273 22.71 -4.60 8.83
N GLY A 274 21.47 -4.63 8.31
CA GLY A 274 20.74 -5.87 8.09
C GLY A 274 21.28 -6.67 6.90
N SER A 275 21.50 -7.96 7.09
CA SER A 275 21.78 -8.90 6.00
C SER A 275 20.58 -8.97 5.03
N GLN A 276 20.80 -9.48 3.81
CA GLN A 276 19.70 -9.66 2.85
C GLN A 276 18.59 -10.58 3.40
N GLY A 277 18.94 -11.61 4.16
CA GLY A 277 17.99 -12.51 4.80
C GLY A 277 17.15 -11.79 5.86
N GLN A 278 17.80 -10.99 6.72
CA GLN A 278 17.13 -10.16 7.73
C GLN A 278 16.20 -9.14 7.11
N GLN A 279 16.64 -8.43 6.06
CA GLN A 279 15.78 -7.48 5.33
C GLN A 279 14.53 -8.15 4.76
N LYS A 280 14.67 -9.35 4.18
CA LYS A 280 13.52 -10.11 3.65
C LYS A 280 12.56 -10.54 4.76
N SER A 281 13.07 -11.10 5.86
CA SER A 281 12.25 -11.52 7.01
C SER A 281 11.50 -10.32 7.60
N PHE A 282 12.18 -9.19 7.73
CA PHE A 282 11.60 -7.93 8.21
C PHE A 282 10.42 -7.49 7.33
N LEU A 283 10.60 -7.47 6.01
CA LEU A 283 9.55 -7.05 5.07
C LEU A 283 8.35 -8.00 5.06
N ILE A 284 8.58 -9.31 5.12
CA ILE A 284 7.49 -10.28 5.20
C ILE A 284 6.72 -10.11 6.51
N ALA A 285 7.44 -10.01 7.63
CA ALA A 285 6.83 -9.75 8.94
C ALA A 285 6.00 -8.45 8.94
N LEU A 286 6.55 -7.38 8.34
CA LEU A 286 5.87 -6.09 8.21
C LEU A 286 4.54 -6.21 7.44
N LYS A 287 4.54 -6.98 6.35
CA LYS A 287 3.34 -7.18 5.52
C LYS A 287 2.32 -8.13 6.15
N LEU A 288 2.77 -9.17 6.83
CA LEU A 288 1.89 -10.05 7.60
C LEU A 288 1.28 -9.31 8.80
N ALA A 289 2.05 -8.43 9.44
CA ALA A 289 1.53 -7.53 10.45
C ALA A 289 0.49 -6.56 9.88
N GLN A 290 0.71 -6.03 8.68
CA GLN A 290 -0.28 -5.22 7.96
C GLN A 290 -1.59 -5.99 7.76
N PHE A 291 -1.49 -7.26 7.35
CA PHE A 291 -2.66 -8.12 7.17
C PHE A 291 -3.43 -8.30 8.48
N ASP A 292 -2.74 -8.70 9.56
CA ASP A 292 -3.39 -8.94 10.85
C ASP A 292 -3.96 -7.65 11.46
N PHE A 293 -3.26 -6.53 11.32
CA PHE A 293 -3.73 -5.23 11.77
C PHE A 293 -5.03 -4.83 11.05
N LEU A 294 -5.06 -4.92 9.72
CA LEU A 294 -6.26 -4.64 8.93
C LEU A 294 -7.42 -5.58 9.32
N LYS A 295 -7.14 -6.87 9.52
CA LYS A 295 -8.14 -7.86 9.95
C LYS A 295 -8.72 -7.53 11.33
N GLN A 296 -7.87 -7.19 12.29
CA GLN A 296 -8.29 -6.86 13.66
C GLN A 296 -9.14 -5.59 13.71
N GLN A 297 -8.74 -4.56 12.98
CA GLN A 297 -9.42 -3.27 13.00
C GLN A 297 -10.72 -3.25 12.17
N SER A 298 -10.76 -3.95 11.03
CA SER A 298 -11.94 -3.95 10.15
C SER A 298 -12.93 -5.08 10.43
N GLY A 299 -12.51 -6.13 11.13
CA GLY A 299 -13.27 -7.38 11.28
C GLY A 299 -13.40 -8.21 9.99
N VAL A 300 -12.76 -7.77 8.90
CA VAL A 300 -12.80 -8.45 7.60
C VAL A 300 -11.42 -9.02 7.29
N LYS A 301 -11.36 -10.29 6.86
CA LYS A 301 -10.11 -10.89 6.39
C LYS A 301 -9.71 -10.22 5.07
N PRO A 302 -8.55 -9.54 4.98
CA PRO A 302 -8.08 -8.94 3.73
C PRO A 302 -7.80 -9.98 2.65
N ILE A 303 -7.84 -9.58 1.40
CA ILE A 303 -7.27 -10.36 0.29
C ILE A 303 -5.74 -10.24 0.37
N LEU A 304 -5.04 -11.37 0.22
CA LEU A 304 -3.58 -11.41 0.27
C LEU A 304 -3.02 -11.79 -1.09
N LEU A 305 -2.13 -10.94 -1.62
CA LEU A 305 -1.44 -11.16 -2.89
C LEU A 305 0.03 -11.48 -2.63
N PHE A 306 0.51 -12.60 -3.15
CA PHE A 306 1.91 -13.02 -3.12
C PHE A 306 2.49 -13.02 -4.53
N ASP A 307 3.39 -12.07 -4.81
CA ASP A 307 4.03 -11.94 -6.11
C ASP A 307 5.48 -12.44 -6.06
N ASP A 308 5.75 -13.56 -6.75
CA ASP A 308 7.09 -14.18 -6.89
C ASP A 308 7.89 -14.32 -5.57
N ILE A 309 7.20 -14.56 -4.43
CA ILE A 309 7.88 -14.55 -3.13
C ILE A 309 8.65 -15.85 -2.85
N PHE A 310 8.19 -16.99 -3.40
CA PHE A 310 8.80 -18.29 -3.10
C PHE A 310 10.20 -18.45 -3.71
N ASP A 311 10.50 -17.77 -4.82
CA ASP A 311 11.84 -17.81 -5.43
C ASP A 311 12.91 -17.11 -4.61
N LYS A 312 12.50 -16.29 -3.64
CA LYS A 312 13.43 -15.44 -2.88
C LYS A 312 13.54 -15.81 -1.40
N LEU A 313 12.82 -16.86 -0.99
CA LEU A 313 12.81 -17.36 0.38
C LEU A 313 13.48 -18.73 0.45
N ASP A 314 14.12 -19.00 1.59
CA ASP A 314 14.55 -20.35 1.93
C ASP A 314 13.34 -21.22 2.32
N GLU A 315 13.54 -22.54 2.29
CA GLU A 315 12.52 -23.54 2.58
C GLU A 315 11.86 -23.35 3.96
N PHE A 316 12.64 -22.93 4.96
CA PHE A 316 12.12 -22.71 6.31
C PHE A 316 11.08 -21.59 6.35
N ARG A 317 11.36 -20.44 5.70
CA ARG A 317 10.44 -19.30 5.62
C ARG A 317 9.21 -19.62 4.79
N VAL A 318 9.40 -20.34 3.68
CA VAL A 318 8.29 -20.84 2.87
C VAL A 318 7.37 -21.72 3.70
N ALA A 319 7.93 -22.69 4.44
CA ALA A 319 7.17 -23.58 5.31
C ALA A 319 6.37 -22.82 6.38
N LYS A 320 6.97 -21.77 6.97
CA LYS A 320 6.27 -20.92 7.95
C LYS A 320 5.09 -20.15 7.34
N ILE A 321 5.25 -19.59 6.15
CA ILE A 321 4.16 -18.91 5.45
C ILE A 321 3.04 -19.90 5.14
N ILE A 322 3.37 -21.11 4.68
CA ILE A 322 2.41 -22.17 4.41
C ILE A 322 1.65 -22.59 5.68
N GLU A 323 2.38 -22.76 6.79
CA GLU A 323 1.77 -23.07 8.08
C GLU A 323 0.75 -22.00 8.49
N MET A 324 1.08 -20.73 8.29
CA MET A 324 0.15 -19.62 8.54
C MET A 324 -1.07 -19.66 7.62
N VAL A 325 -0.92 -20.08 6.36
CA VAL A 325 -2.02 -20.18 5.38
C VAL A 325 -2.93 -21.39 5.69
N LYS A 326 -2.40 -22.48 6.26
CA LYS A 326 -3.19 -23.65 6.69
C LYS A 326 -4.24 -23.28 7.73
N ASP A 327 -3.90 -22.36 8.60
CA ASP A 327 -4.85 -21.85 9.59
C ASP A 327 -5.93 -21.01 8.88
N ASP A 328 -7.19 -21.23 9.22
CA ASP A 328 -8.33 -20.45 8.63
C ASP A 328 -8.29 -18.95 8.98
N SER A 329 -7.13 -18.50 9.45
CA SER A 329 -6.87 -17.10 9.77
C SER A 329 -6.84 -16.19 8.55
N PHE A 330 -6.48 -16.71 7.36
CA PHE A 330 -6.41 -15.95 6.12
C PHE A 330 -7.74 -15.97 5.34
N GLY A 331 -7.98 -14.89 4.60
CA GLY A 331 -9.06 -14.79 3.63
C GLY A 331 -8.67 -15.49 2.31
N GLN A 332 -8.99 -14.84 1.20
CA GLN A 332 -8.59 -15.31 -0.12
C GLN A 332 -7.12 -14.95 -0.40
N LEU A 333 -6.39 -15.90 -0.97
CA LEU A 333 -4.98 -15.80 -1.30
C LEU A 333 -4.78 -15.93 -2.80
N PHE A 334 -3.96 -15.05 -3.37
CA PHE A 334 -3.48 -15.11 -4.75
C PHE A 334 -1.96 -15.21 -4.76
N ILE A 335 -1.43 -16.16 -5.52
CA ILE A 335 0.00 -16.45 -5.59
C ILE A 335 0.43 -16.39 -7.06
N SER A 336 1.54 -15.74 -7.36
CA SER A 336 2.26 -15.91 -8.62
C SER A 336 3.55 -16.69 -8.40
N ASP A 337 3.86 -17.64 -9.26
CA ASP A 337 5.11 -18.40 -9.22
C ASP A 337 5.56 -18.84 -10.62
N THR A 338 6.86 -19.08 -10.78
CA THR A 338 7.45 -19.60 -11.99
C THR A 338 7.55 -21.13 -12.01
N HIS A 339 7.52 -21.78 -10.83
CA HIS A 339 7.72 -23.22 -10.66
C HIS A 339 6.42 -23.95 -10.31
N HIS A 340 5.81 -24.58 -11.31
CA HIS A 340 4.53 -25.29 -11.19
C HIS A 340 4.60 -26.42 -10.14
N GLU A 341 5.56 -27.35 -10.26
CA GLU A 341 5.65 -28.53 -9.39
C GLU A 341 5.84 -28.16 -7.92
N ARG A 342 6.74 -27.20 -7.65
CA ARG A 342 6.96 -26.69 -6.28
C ARG A 342 5.70 -26.09 -5.69
N THR A 343 5.03 -25.24 -6.47
CA THR A 343 3.80 -24.57 -6.03
C THR A 343 2.69 -25.57 -5.76
N GLU A 344 2.51 -26.57 -6.64
CA GLU A 344 1.49 -27.59 -6.47
C GLU A 344 1.74 -28.44 -5.23
N ALA A 345 3.00 -28.88 -4.98
CA ALA A 345 3.37 -29.59 -3.76
C ALA A 345 3.06 -28.77 -2.49
N ILE A 346 3.33 -27.45 -2.53
CA ILE A 346 3.01 -26.52 -1.47
C ILE A 346 1.50 -26.46 -1.25
N LEU A 347 0.71 -26.25 -2.31
CA LEU A 347 -0.75 -26.11 -2.23
C LEU A 347 -1.40 -27.38 -1.69
N GLN A 348 -1.00 -28.56 -2.18
CA GLN A 348 -1.48 -29.85 -1.66
C GLN A 348 -1.23 -30.00 -0.17
N SER A 349 -0.10 -29.51 0.33
CA SER A 349 0.24 -29.56 1.76
C SER A 349 -0.64 -28.67 2.64
N THR A 350 -1.37 -27.70 2.07
CA THR A 350 -2.26 -26.80 2.84
C THR A 350 -3.57 -27.44 3.23
N TYR A 351 -4.01 -28.48 2.53
CA TYR A 351 -5.33 -29.10 2.65
C TYR A 351 -6.50 -28.12 2.45
N GLN A 352 -6.26 -27.00 1.75
CA GLN A 352 -7.26 -26.00 1.40
C GLN A 352 -7.71 -26.16 -0.05
N SER A 353 -8.89 -25.63 -0.38
CA SER A 353 -9.34 -25.52 -1.77
C SER A 353 -8.45 -24.56 -2.55
N TYR A 354 -8.09 -24.96 -3.79
CA TYR A 354 -7.26 -24.11 -4.64
C TYR A 354 -7.56 -24.27 -6.13
N THR A 355 -7.26 -23.24 -6.90
CA THR A 355 -7.26 -23.28 -8.37
C THR A 355 -5.90 -22.84 -8.91
N VAL A 356 -5.40 -23.54 -9.93
CA VAL A 356 -4.14 -23.20 -10.62
C VAL A 356 -4.46 -22.72 -12.04
N PHE A 357 -3.95 -21.55 -12.38
CA PHE A 357 -4.03 -20.94 -13.71
C PHE A 357 -2.68 -21.02 -14.38
N ASN A 358 -2.61 -21.72 -15.51
CA ASN A 358 -1.43 -21.79 -16.37
C ASN A 358 -1.49 -20.63 -17.39
N LEU A 359 -0.60 -19.65 -17.30
CA LEU A 359 -0.52 -18.49 -18.18
C LEU A 359 0.58 -18.63 -19.23
#